data_8d674aa7c66d4cf186317cfa4e413f1f
#
_entry.id   8d674aa7c66d4cf186317cfa4e413f1f
#
_cell.length_a   1.000
_cell.length_b   1.000
_cell.length_c   1.000
_cell.angle_alpha   90.00
_cell.angle_beta   90.00
_cell.angle_gamma   90.00
#
_symmetry.space_group_name_H-M   'P 1'
#
loop_
_entity.id
_entity.type
_entity.pdbx_description
1 polymer ?
#
loop_
_entity_poly.entity_id
_entity_poly.type
_entity_poly.pdbx_seq_one_letter_code
_entity_poly.pdbx_strand_id
1 'polypeptide(L)'
;MTIGPLLGALLIKVDFALVCYAAAVSFVGCFLVTLALLPNVRSAAVGQPLYRGLGLALRDRQFMLFTALLMGFWFMWTQLTLALPLVAKGLSGSSDGVGIIYALNSGMTIVLQYPLLRLAERWMRPLPLLSIGVALMAAGLGFVALAGSMPALLACVALFSVGALLASPTQQTVAAELADPSALGSYFGVGMLALAVGGGVGNLAGGWLYETGLRIGWPPLLWAVCLVVGAVACAGLARMAYLRRNQQRAVPAAAPQ
;
A
#
# COMPACT_ATOMS: atom_id res chain seq x y z
N MET A 1 -11.43 2.60 -9.47
CA MET A 1 -11.25 3.73 -8.54
C MET A 1 -11.19 5.11 -9.21
N THR A 2 -11.45 5.25 -10.49
CA THR A 2 -11.22 6.47 -11.29
C THR A 2 -12.45 7.32 -11.51
N ILE A 3 -13.64 6.75 -11.48
CA ILE A 3 -14.90 7.47 -11.65
C ILE A 3 -15.16 8.41 -10.46
N GLY A 4 -14.85 7.96 -9.24
CA GLY A 4 -15.08 8.74 -8.03
C GLY A 4 -14.38 10.10 -8.00
N PRO A 5 -13.05 10.20 -8.18
CA PRO A 5 -12.34 11.47 -8.21
C PRO A 5 -12.80 12.40 -9.35
N LEU A 6 -13.13 11.85 -10.53
CA LEU A 6 -13.64 12.65 -11.66
C LEU A 6 -15.02 13.23 -11.36
N LEU A 7 -15.94 12.43 -10.84
CA LEU A 7 -17.25 12.90 -10.42
C LEU A 7 -17.12 13.91 -9.27
N GLY A 8 -16.26 13.64 -8.30
CA GLY A 8 -15.97 14.56 -7.21
C GLY A 8 -15.46 15.91 -7.71
N ALA A 9 -14.51 15.92 -8.65
CA ALA A 9 -13.96 17.15 -9.24
C ALA A 9 -14.98 17.95 -10.07
N LEU A 10 -15.96 17.27 -10.69
CA LEU A 10 -17.05 17.94 -11.39
C LEU A 10 -18.08 18.51 -10.43
N LEU A 11 -18.49 17.73 -9.42
CA LEU A 11 -19.52 18.13 -8.46
C LEU A 11 -19.06 19.25 -7.54
N ILE A 12 -17.78 19.26 -7.14
CA ILE A 12 -17.22 20.31 -6.26
C ILE A 12 -17.23 21.69 -6.90
N LYS A 13 -17.24 21.78 -8.24
CA LYS A 13 -17.37 23.06 -8.97
C LYS A 13 -18.77 23.68 -8.86
N VAL A 14 -19.77 22.87 -8.53
CA VAL A 14 -21.16 23.32 -8.37
C VAL A 14 -21.44 23.58 -6.91
N ASP A 15 -21.29 22.59 -6.06
CA ASP A 15 -21.48 22.70 -4.61
C ASP A 15 -20.81 21.51 -3.89
N PHE A 16 -20.10 21.78 -2.79
CA PHE A 16 -19.50 20.75 -1.95
C PHE A 16 -20.56 19.80 -1.34
N ALA A 17 -21.75 20.32 -1.02
CA ALA A 17 -22.83 19.51 -0.49
C ALA A 17 -23.28 18.39 -1.47
N LEU A 18 -23.24 18.64 -2.79
CA LEU A 18 -23.55 17.65 -3.81
C LEU A 18 -22.58 16.47 -3.81
N VAL A 19 -21.29 16.72 -3.52
CA VAL A 19 -20.30 15.64 -3.38
C VAL A 19 -20.64 14.75 -2.20
N CYS A 20 -21.03 15.33 -1.07
CA CYS A 20 -21.42 14.60 0.14
C CYS A 20 -22.70 13.78 -0.08
N TYR A 21 -23.70 14.33 -0.74
CA TYR A 21 -24.92 13.61 -1.06
C TYR A 21 -24.68 12.47 -2.06
N ALA A 22 -23.90 12.70 -3.10
CA ALA A 22 -23.54 11.66 -4.08
C ALA A 22 -22.78 10.50 -3.40
N ALA A 23 -21.84 10.82 -2.51
CA ALA A 23 -21.15 9.81 -1.72
C ALA A 23 -22.11 9.03 -0.81
N ALA A 24 -23.00 9.72 -0.07
CA ALA A 24 -23.98 9.11 0.80
C ALA A 24 -24.91 8.16 0.03
N VAL A 25 -25.45 8.59 -1.10
CA VAL A 25 -26.32 7.77 -1.96
C VAL A 25 -25.56 6.55 -2.48
N SER A 26 -24.29 6.72 -2.89
CA SER A 26 -23.45 5.60 -3.34
C SER A 26 -23.22 4.57 -2.23
N PHE A 27 -22.92 5.01 -1.00
CA PHE A 27 -22.76 4.11 0.14
C PHE A 27 -24.07 3.37 0.52
N VAL A 28 -25.19 4.09 0.52
CA VAL A 28 -26.50 3.47 0.75
C VAL A 28 -26.82 2.45 -0.35
N GLY A 29 -26.55 2.78 -1.61
CA GLY A 29 -26.72 1.85 -2.73
C GLY A 29 -25.86 0.60 -2.57
N CYS A 30 -24.58 0.74 -2.27
CA CYS A 30 -23.69 -0.39 -1.97
C CYS A 30 -24.20 -1.23 -0.79
N PHE A 31 -24.69 -0.60 0.27
CA PHE A 31 -25.24 -1.30 1.43
C PHE A 31 -26.48 -2.13 1.05
N LEU A 32 -27.42 -1.55 0.29
CA LEU A 32 -28.63 -2.25 -0.17
C LEU A 32 -28.29 -3.43 -1.11
N VAL A 33 -27.36 -3.22 -2.05
CA VAL A 33 -26.87 -4.28 -2.95
C VAL A 33 -26.22 -5.41 -2.14
N THR A 34 -25.40 -5.07 -1.14
CA THR A 34 -24.77 -6.05 -0.26
C THR A 34 -25.81 -6.86 0.50
N LEU A 35 -26.84 -6.21 1.08
CA LEU A 35 -27.91 -6.89 1.78
C LEU A 35 -28.76 -7.80 0.86
N ALA A 36 -29.00 -7.37 -0.38
CA ALA A 36 -29.88 -8.09 -1.30
C ALA A 36 -29.18 -9.27 -2.01
N LEU A 37 -27.89 -9.11 -2.35
CA LEU A 37 -27.19 -10.04 -3.24
C LEU A 37 -26.09 -10.87 -2.55
N LEU A 38 -25.61 -10.47 -1.36
CA LEU A 38 -24.63 -11.30 -0.67
C LEU A 38 -25.32 -12.50 -0.01
N PRO A 39 -25.00 -13.72 -0.44
CA PRO A 39 -25.50 -14.91 0.23
C PRO A 39 -24.96 -14.95 1.67
N ASN A 40 -25.81 -15.35 2.59
CA ASN A 40 -25.46 -15.49 4.01
C ASN A 40 -24.55 -16.72 4.18
N VAL A 41 -23.31 -16.61 3.67
CA VAL A 41 -22.29 -17.66 3.82
C VAL A 41 -21.83 -17.63 5.27
N ARG A 42 -22.41 -18.49 6.09
CA ARG A 42 -21.90 -18.75 7.42
C ARG A 42 -20.50 -19.36 7.26
N SER A 43 -19.46 -18.57 7.53
CA SER A 43 -18.10 -19.09 7.63
C SER A 43 -18.09 -20.26 8.64
N ALA A 44 -17.29 -21.29 8.37
CA ALA A 44 -17.10 -22.43 9.29
C ALA A 44 -16.64 -22.01 10.71
N ALA A 45 -16.29 -20.73 10.87
CA ALA A 45 -15.94 -20.09 12.14
C ALA A 45 -17.14 -19.65 13.00
N VAL A 46 -18.38 -20.00 12.62
CA VAL A 46 -19.57 -19.71 13.43
C VAL A 46 -19.50 -20.46 14.75
N GLY A 47 -19.19 -19.73 15.82
CA GLY A 47 -19.10 -20.26 17.18
C GLY A 47 -17.79 -19.98 17.90
N GLN A 48 -16.76 -19.47 17.22
CA GLN A 48 -15.53 -19.05 17.91
C GLN A 48 -15.65 -17.57 18.33
N PRO A 49 -15.40 -17.25 19.61
CA PRO A 49 -15.41 -15.87 20.06
C PRO A 49 -14.31 -15.06 19.35
N LEU A 50 -14.63 -13.83 18.93
CA LEU A 50 -13.75 -12.93 18.17
C LEU A 50 -12.35 -12.78 18.78
N TYR A 51 -12.26 -12.77 20.12
CA TYR A 51 -10.99 -12.68 20.84
C TYR A 51 -10.06 -13.88 20.61
N ARG A 52 -10.60 -15.05 20.26
CA ARG A 52 -9.78 -16.25 19.99
C ARG A 52 -9.08 -16.14 18.64
N GLY A 53 -9.79 -15.67 17.61
CA GLY A 53 -9.19 -15.40 16.30
C GLY A 53 -8.17 -14.27 16.34
N LEU A 54 -8.45 -13.22 17.11
CA LEU A 54 -7.52 -12.11 17.32
C LEU A 54 -6.25 -12.59 18.06
N GLY A 55 -6.43 -13.43 19.10
CA GLY A 55 -5.31 -14.04 19.82
C GLY A 55 -4.45 -14.94 18.94
N LEU A 56 -5.05 -15.68 17.99
CA LEU A 56 -4.37 -16.49 17.00
C LEU A 56 -3.48 -15.62 16.10
N ALA A 57 -4.05 -14.56 15.49
CA ALA A 57 -3.33 -13.66 14.61
C ALA A 57 -2.18 -12.92 15.31
N LEU A 58 -2.39 -12.44 16.54
CA LEU A 58 -1.36 -11.74 17.32
C LEU A 58 -0.22 -12.67 17.81
N ARG A 59 -0.49 -13.97 17.98
CA ARG A 59 0.53 -14.96 18.37
C ARG A 59 1.27 -15.56 17.16
N ASP A 60 0.75 -15.39 15.98
CA ASP A 60 1.41 -15.84 14.76
C ASP A 60 2.60 -14.94 14.44
N ARG A 61 3.79 -15.44 14.78
CA ARG A 61 5.05 -14.69 14.58
C ARG A 61 5.33 -14.37 13.10
N GLN A 62 4.93 -15.23 12.18
CA GLN A 62 5.16 -14.98 10.76
C GLN A 62 4.24 -13.86 10.26
N PHE A 63 2.97 -13.89 10.65
CA PHE A 63 2.01 -12.86 10.29
C PHE A 63 2.34 -11.52 10.95
N MET A 64 2.73 -11.53 12.23
CA MET A 64 3.13 -10.30 12.93
C MET A 64 4.40 -9.67 12.35
N LEU A 65 5.40 -10.48 11.98
CA LEU A 65 6.57 -9.98 11.26
C LEU A 65 6.19 -9.38 9.91
N PHE A 66 5.33 -10.06 9.14
CA PHE A 66 4.80 -9.54 7.89
C PHE A 66 4.08 -8.20 8.08
N THR A 67 3.18 -8.11 9.07
CA THR A 67 2.46 -6.88 9.41
C THR A 67 3.42 -5.75 9.79
N ALA A 68 4.47 -6.05 10.59
CA ALA A 68 5.50 -5.07 10.94
C ALA A 68 6.28 -4.56 9.72
N LEU A 69 6.64 -5.46 8.79
CA LEU A 69 7.32 -5.06 7.54
C LEU A 69 6.41 -4.23 6.64
N LEU A 70 5.10 -4.50 6.62
CA LEU A 70 4.13 -3.69 5.90
C LEU A 70 3.94 -2.29 6.49
N MET A 71 4.29 -2.05 7.75
CA MET A 71 4.31 -0.67 8.28
C MET A 71 5.26 0.22 7.46
N GLY A 72 6.39 -0.32 7.00
CA GLY A 72 7.32 0.38 6.09
C GLY A 72 6.70 0.71 4.74
N PHE A 73 5.92 -0.22 4.17
CA PHE A 73 5.16 0.04 2.94
C PHE A 73 4.17 1.21 3.14
N TRP A 74 3.38 1.20 4.20
CA TRP A 74 2.38 2.24 4.47
C TRP A 74 3.03 3.58 4.85
N PHE A 75 4.17 3.56 5.53
CA PHE A 75 4.99 4.74 5.78
C PHE A 75 5.39 5.44 4.46
N MET A 76 5.88 4.66 3.48
CA MET A 76 6.25 5.18 2.17
C MET A 76 5.03 5.61 1.35
N TRP A 77 3.92 4.87 1.43
CA TRP A 77 2.69 5.18 0.71
C TRP A 77 2.15 6.57 1.06
N THR A 78 2.20 6.96 2.33
CA THR A 78 1.70 8.27 2.77
C THR A 78 2.51 9.44 2.21
N GLN A 79 3.75 9.23 1.78
CA GLN A 79 4.55 10.29 1.17
C GLN A 79 3.99 10.73 -0.19
N LEU A 80 3.22 9.88 -0.88
CA LEU A 80 2.52 10.26 -2.10
C LEU A 80 1.49 11.37 -1.87
N THR A 81 0.86 11.38 -0.70
CA THR A 81 -0.19 12.36 -0.36
C THR A 81 0.32 13.53 0.47
N LEU A 82 1.48 13.40 1.09
CA LEU A 82 2.03 14.42 1.98
C LEU A 82 3.24 15.15 1.36
N ALA A 83 4.36 14.45 1.22
CA ALA A 83 5.64 15.09 0.89
C ALA A 83 5.84 15.33 -0.60
N LEU A 84 5.44 14.40 -1.48
CA LEU A 84 5.58 14.58 -2.92
C LEU A 84 4.80 15.79 -3.46
N PRO A 85 3.55 16.07 -3.02
CA PRO A 85 2.85 17.30 -3.37
C PRO A 85 3.58 18.58 -2.93
N LEU A 86 4.23 18.58 -1.76
CA LEU A 86 5.00 19.73 -1.29
C LEU A 86 6.21 20.01 -2.17
N VAL A 87 6.95 18.96 -2.56
CA VAL A 87 8.09 19.10 -3.50
C VAL A 87 7.59 19.56 -4.87
N ALA A 88 6.50 19.00 -5.39
CA ALA A 88 5.93 19.41 -6.67
C ALA A 88 5.54 20.87 -6.69
N LYS A 89 4.87 21.35 -5.62
CA LYS A 89 4.51 22.75 -5.47
C LYS A 89 5.76 23.65 -5.41
N GLY A 90 6.81 23.21 -4.72
CA GLY A 90 8.08 23.93 -4.66
C GLY A 90 8.78 24.05 -6.02
N LEU A 91 8.77 22.99 -6.82
CA LEU A 91 9.41 22.96 -8.14
C LEU A 91 8.61 23.64 -9.25
N SER A 92 7.27 23.58 -9.20
CA SER A 92 6.40 24.19 -10.20
C SER A 92 6.02 25.63 -9.90
N GLY A 93 6.17 26.07 -8.67
CA GLY A 93 5.69 27.39 -8.20
C GLY A 93 4.16 27.51 -8.16
N SER A 94 3.40 26.48 -8.52
CA SER A 94 1.94 26.48 -8.57
C SER A 94 1.33 25.19 -7.97
N SER A 95 0.02 25.21 -7.74
CA SER A 95 -0.73 24.02 -7.32
C SER A 95 -0.91 22.99 -8.44
N ASP A 96 -0.64 23.34 -9.69
CA ASP A 96 -0.81 22.47 -10.86
C ASP A 96 0.14 21.28 -10.81
N GLY A 97 1.35 21.46 -10.26
CA GLY A 97 2.31 20.38 -10.04
C GLY A 97 1.78 19.24 -9.22
N VAL A 98 0.92 19.54 -8.23
CA VAL A 98 0.26 18.51 -7.41
C VAL A 98 -0.73 17.71 -8.25
N GLY A 99 -1.52 18.38 -9.08
CA GLY A 99 -2.46 17.74 -10.00
C GLY A 99 -1.76 16.79 -10.97
N ILE A 100 -0.59 17.18 -11.50
CA ILE A 100 0.21 16.37 -12.42
C ILE A 100 0.69 15.07 -11.75
N ILE A 101 1.16 15.13 -10.49
CA ILE A 101 1.57 13.92 -9.74
C ILE A 101 0.42 12.94 -9.59
N TYR A 102 -0.76 13.43 -9.16
CA TYR A 102 -1.92 12.56 -9.00
C TYR A 102 -2.44 12.05 -10.34
N ALA A 103 -2.43 12.86 -11.38
CA ALA A 103 -2.81 12.45 -12.72
C ALA A 103 -1.87 11.33 -13.25
N LEU A 104 -0.56 11.46 -13.04
CA LEU A 104 0.42 10.44 -13.41
C LEU A 104 0.17 9.14 -12.65
N ASN A 105 0.08 9.20 -11.31
CA ASN A 105 -0.15 8.01 -10.48
C ASN A 105 -1.47 7.31 -10.83
N SER A 106 -2.56 8.08 -11.01
CA SER A 106 -3.86 7.54 -11.38
C SER A 106 -3.87 6.96 -12.79
N GLY A 107 -3.27 7.67 -13.75
CA GLY A 107 -3.15 7.21 -15.14
C GLY A 107 -2.35 5.89 -15.22
N MET A 108 -1.22 5.80 -14.53
CA MET A 108 -0.45 4.56 -14.44
C MET A 108 -1.27 3.42 -13.79
N THR A 109 -2.04 3.74 -12.76
CA THR A 109 -2.90 2.75 -12.10
C THR A 109 -3.93 2.18 -13.08
N ILE A 110 -4.62 3.04 -13.84
CA ILE A 110 -5.64 2.61 -14.80
C ILE A 110 -5.05 1.74 -15.91
N VAL A 111 -3.93 2.19 -16.48
CA VAL A 111 -3.37 1.57 -17.69
C VAL A 111 -2.49 0.37 -17.36
N LEU A 112 -1.67 0.46 -16.31
CA LEU A 112 -0.61 -0.51 -16.04
C LEU A 112 -0.96 -1.54 -14.96
N GLN A 113 -1.91 -1.28 -14.06
CA GLN A 113 -2.14 -2.17 -12.91
C GLN A 113 -2.45 -3.60 -13.35
N TYR A 114 -3.39 -3.79 -14.25
CA TYR A 114 -3.79 -5.13 -14.69
C TYR A 114 -2.70 -5.84 -15.52
N PRO A 115 -2.15 -5.26 -16.60
CA PRO A 115 -1.14 -5.94 -17.40
C PRO A 115 0.16 -6.18 -16.64
N LEU A 116 0.60 -5.23 -15.82
CA LEU A 116 1.83 -5.34 -15.04
C LEU A 116 1.71 -6.43 -13.99
N LEU A 117 0.60 -6.45 -13.22
CA LEU A 117 0.36 -7.46 -12.20
C LEU A 117 0.26 -8.87 -12.81
N ARG A 118 -0.55 -9.01 -13.87
CA ARG A 118 -0.72 -10.30 -14.57
C ARG A 118 0.60 -10.84 -15.12
N LEU A 119 1.43 -9.96 -15.68
CA LEU A 119 2.75 -10.35 -16.17
C LEU A 119 3.67 -10.79 -15.02
N ALA A 120 3.70 -10.02 -13.94
CA ALA A 120 4.56 -10.28 -12.80
C ALA A 120 4.17 -11.57 -12.06
N GLU A 121 2.87 -11.81 -11.84
CA GLU A 121 2.35 -13.02 -11.19
C GLU A 121 2.61 -14.29 -12.00
N ARG A 122 2.73 -14.19 -13.33
CA ARG A 122 3.07 -15.32 -14.19
C ARG A 122 4.49 -15.85 -13.93
N TRP A 123 5.40 -14.96 -13.52
CA TRP A 123 6.83 -15.29 -13.38
C TRP A 123 7.29 -15.38 -11.93
N MET A 124 6.54 -14.80 -11.01
CA MET A 124 6.98 -14.65 -9.63
C MET A 124 5.89 -15.02 -8.62
N ARG A 125 6.33 -15.59 -7.50
CA ARG A 125 5.46 -15.83 -6.35
C ARG A 125 5.11 -14.51 -5.65
N PRO A 126 3.98 -14.42 -4.91
CA PRO A 126 3.52 -13.17 -4.30
C PRO A 126 4.55 -12.51 -3.36
N LEU A 127 5.20 -13.28 -2.49
CA LEU A 127 6.11 -12.71 -1.48
C LEU A 127 7.37 -12.04 -2.08
N PRO A 128 8.12 -12.66 -3.03
CA PRO A 128 9.18 -11.99 -3.78
C PRO A 128 8.69 -10.79 -4.60
N LEU A 129 7.50 -10.89 -5.21
CA LEU A 129 6.91 -9.80 -5.97
C LEU A 129 6.62 -8.58 -5.09
N LEU A 130 6.07 -8.80 -3.89
CA LEU A 130 5.87 -7.76 -2.89
C LEU A 130 7.19 -7.09 -2.49
N SER A 131 8.23 -7.89 -2.27
CA SER A 131 9.56 -7.37 -1.93
C SER A 131 10.13 -6.44 -3.01
N ILE A 132 9.99 -6.82 -4.30
CA ILE A 132 10.41 -5.97 -5.43
C ILE A 132 9.57 -4.72 -5.51
N GLY A 133 8.25 -4.81 -5.34
CA GLY A 133 7.36 -3.66 -5.32
C GLY A 133 7.76 -2.63 -4.25
N VAL A 134 8.04 -3.11 -3.03
CA VAL A 134 8.52 -2.26 -1.92
C VAL A 134 9.89 -1.65 -2.23
N ALA A 135 10.81 -2.40 -2.86
CA ALA A 135 12.11 -1.89 -3.27
C ALA A 135 12.00 -0.77 -4.31
N LEU A 136 11.13 -0.93 -5.32
CA LEU A 136 10.87 0.10 -6.34
C LEU A 136 10.26 1.36 -5.72
N MET A 137 9.33 1.21 -4.75
CA MET A 137 8.79 2.35 -4.02
C MET A 137 9.89 3.09 -3.24
N ALA A 138 10.73 2.37 -2.53
CA ALA A 138 11.84 2.94 -1.78
C ALA A 138 12.84 3.67 -2.69
N ALA A 139 13.20 3.07 -3.82
CA ALA A 139 14.08 3.69 -4.81
C ALA A 139 13.45 4.95 -5.41
N GLY A 140 12.16 4.89 -5.78
CA GLY A 140 11.42 6.05 -6.29
C GLY A 140 11.46 7.23 -5.32
N LEU A 141 11.14 6.99 -4.04
CA LEU A 141 11.22 8.04 -3.01
C LEU A 141 12.66 8.48 -2.73
N GLY A 142 13.61 7.55 -2.69
CA GLY A 142 15.03 7.89 -2.47
C GLY A 142 15.59 8.81 -3.55
N PHE A 143 15.24 8.59 -4.82
CA PHE A 143 15.68 9.43 -5.94
C PHE A 143 15.06 10.83 -5.94
N VAL A 144 13.96 11.07 -5.23
CA VAL A 144 13.42 12.43 -5.06
C VAL A 144 14.44 13.37 -4.45
N ALA A 145 15.35 12.86 -3.62
CA ALA A 145 16.48 13.63 -3.07
C ALA A 145 17.34 14.32 -4.14
N LEU A 146 17.39 13.76 -5.35
CA LEU A 146 18.18 14.23 -6.48
C LEU A 146 17.35 14.97 -7.52
N ALA A 147 16.02 15.04 -7.34
CA ALA A 147 15.09 15.64 -8.30
C ALA A 147 15.13 17.16 -8.22
N GLY A 148 15.96 17.79 -9.04
CA GLY A 148 16.04 19.26 -9.17
C GLY A 148 15.06 19.87 -10.19
N SER A 149 14.22 19.07 -10.83
CA SER A 149 13.26 19.53 -11.85
C SER A 149 11.97 18.71 -11.82
N MET A 150 10.89 19.31 -12.34
CA MET A 150 9.58 18.64 -12.42
C MET A 150 9.62 17.32 -13.22
N PRO A 151 10.27 17.22 -14.40
CA PRO A 151 10.40 15.95 -15.11
C PRO A 151 11.14 14.87 -14.31
N ALA A 152 12.21 15.25 -13.57
CA ALA A 152 12.93 14.31 -12.71
C ALA A 152 12.03 13.81 -11.56
N LEU A 153 11.25 14.71 -10.93
CA LEU A 153 10.27 14.33 -9.92
C LEU A 153 9.22 13.37 -10.47
N LEU A 154 8.70 13.62 -11.67
CA LEU A 154 7.72 12.75 -12.31
C LEU A 154 8.30 11.35 -12.61
N ALA A 155 9.57 11.26 -13.01
CA ALA A 155 10.26 9.97 -13.17
C ALA A 155 10.36 9.21 -11.84
N CYS A 156 10.67 9.89 -10.73
CA CYS A 156 10.69 9.32 -9.39
C CYS A 156 9.29 8.83 -8.96
N VAL A 157 8.26 9.63 -9.21
CA VAL A 157 6.86 9.26 -8.94
C VAL A 157 6.42 8.08 -9.81
N ALA A 158 6.82 8.03 -11.08
CA ALA A 158 6.53 6.89 -11.96
C ALA A 158 7.17 5.60 -11.42
N LEU A 159 8.43 5.64 -10.99
CA LEU A 159 9.11 4.49 -10.39
C LEU A 159 8.43 4.04 -9.10
N PHE A 160 8.08 4.99 -8.22
CA PHE A 160 7.29 4.72 -7.02
C PHE A 160 5.95 4.07 -7.36
N SER A 161 5.23 4.61 -8.36
CA SER A 161 3.93 4.10 -8.78
C SER A 161 4.01 2.68 -9.32
N VAL A 162 5.02 2.33 -10.11
CA VAL A 162 5.25 0.94 -10.56
C VAL A 162 5.41 0.01 -9.36
N GLY A 163 6.21 0.40 -8.37
CA GLY A 163 6.37 -0.37 -7.14
C GLY A 163 5.06 -0.54 -6.38
N ALA A 164 4.30 0.53 -6.25
CA ALA A 164 3.01 0.56 -5.57
C ALA A 164 1.94 -0.31 -6.26
N LEU A 165 1.91 -0.30 -7.61
CA LEU A 165 1.01 -1.13 -8.43
C LEU A 165 1.25 -2.63 -8.23
N LEU A 166 2.51 -3.03 -8.05
CA LEU A 166 2.87 -4.40 -7.74
C LEU A 166 2.59 -4.74 -6.27
N ALA A 167 2.98 -3.88 -5.34
CA ALA A 167 2.93 -4.17 -3.92
C ALA A 167 1.49 -4.13 -3.34
N SER A 168 0.65 -3.19 -3.77
CA SER A 168 -0.67 -2.95 -3.18
C SER A 168 -1.63 -4.15 -3.30
N PRO A 169 -1.84 -4.79 -4.45
CA PRO A 169 -2.65 -6.00 -4.53
C PRO A 169 -1.94 -7.22 -3.91
N THR A 170 -0.63 -7.33 -4.14
CA THR A 170 0.15 -8.49 -3.70
C THR A 170 0.21 -8.64 -2.18
N GLN A 171 0.22 -7.52 -1.42
CA GLN A 171 0.16 -7.59 0.04
C GLN A 171 -1.12 -8.27 0.55
N GLN A 172 -2.25 -8.07 -0.14
CA GLN A 172 -3.52 -8.72 0.22
C GLN A 172 -3.46 -10.23 -0.04
N THR A 173 -2.87 -10.64 -1.16
CA THR A 173 -2.66 -12.04 -1.51
C THR A 173 -1.75 -12.72 -0.47
N VAL A 174 -0.62 -12.09 -0.12
CA VAL A 174 0.30 -12.63 0.90
C VAL A 174 -0.37 -12.68 2.27
N ALA A 175 -1.16 -11.67 2.64
CA ALA A 175 -1.92 -11.67 3.90
C ALA A 175 -2.89 -12.86 3.96
N ALA A 176 -3.61 -13.13 2.86
CA ALA A 176 -4.52 -14.27 2.76
C ALA A 176 -3.80 -15.64 2.82
N GLU A 177 -2.61 -15.75 2.17
CA GLU A 177 -1.78 -16.97 2.21
C GLU A 177 -1.16 -17.25 3.60
N LEU A 178 -0.95 -16.21 4.39
CA LEU A 178 -0.40 -16.31 5.73
C LEU A 178 -1.46 -16.58 6.78
N ALA A 179 -2.69 -16.14 6.53
CA ALA A 179 -3.78 -16.21 7.49
C ALA A 179 -4.29 -17.64 7.69
N ASP A 180 -4.66 -17.97 8.93
CA ASP A 180 -5.39 -19.19 9.22
C ASP A 180 -6.79 -19.12 8.60
N PRO A 181 -7.19 -20.10 7.76
CA PRO A 181 -8.51 -20.12 7.12
C PRO A 181 -9.69 -20.05 8.10
N SER A 182 -9.51 -20.53 9.33
CA SER A 182 -10.54 -20.48 10.38
C SER A 182 -10.73 -19.08 10.99
N ALA A 183 -9.77 -18.14 10.79
CA ALA A 183 -9.75 -16.84 11.43
C ALA A 183 -9.42 -15.67 10.49
N LEU A 184 -9.65 -15.83 9.18
CA LEU A 184 -9.29 -14.87 8.12
C LEU A 184 -9.64 -13.42 8.47
N GLY A 185 -10.87 -13.17 8.94
CA GLY A 185 -11.31 -11.82 9.32
C GLY A 185 -10.46 -11.18 10.44
N SER A 186 -10.04 -11.98 11.42
CA SER A 186 -9.17 -11.52 12.51
C SER A 186 -7.76 -11.20 12.00
N TYR A 187 -7.23 -12.01 11.09
CA TYR A 187 -5.93 -11.76 10.46
C TYR A 187 -5.95 -10.49 9.62
N PHE A 188 -6.97 -10.28 8.79
CA PHE A 188 -7.11 -9.02 8.06
C PHE A 188 -7.29 -7.81 8.98
N GLY A 189 -8.04 -7.96 10.09
CA GLY A 189 -8.18 -6.93 11.10
C GLY A 189 -6.84 -6.55 11.75
N VAL A 190 -6.03 -7.53 12.14
CA VAL A 190 -4.66 -7.31 12.65
C VAL A 190 -3.75 -6.72 11.57
N GLY A 191 -3.89 -7.17 10.32
CA GLY A 191 -3.15 -6.62 9.18
C GLY A 191 -3.38 -5.12 8.97
N MET A 192 -4.57 -4.59 9.33
CA MET A 192 -4.86 -3.15 9.28
C MET A 192 -4.00 -2.33 10.27
N LEU A 193 -3.38 -2.96 11.27
CA LEU A 193 -2.40 -2.27 12.13
C LEU A 193 -1.21 -1.74 11.33
N ALA A 194 -0.85 -2.41 10.23
CA ALA A 194 0.21 -1.92 9.35
C ALA A 194 -0.14 -0.56 8.74
N LEU A 195 -1.39 -0.38 8.30
CA LEU A 195 -1.89 0.91 7.80
C LEU A 195 -2.02 1.93 8.94
N ALA A 196 -2.63 1.55 10.06
CA ALA A 196 -2.88 2.46 11.17
C ALA A 196 -1.58 3.01 11.76
N VAL A 197 -0.63 2.13 12.07
CA VAL A 197 0.66 2.51 12.68
C VAL A 197 1.61 3.05 11.60
N GLY A 198 1.83 2.29 10.52
CA GLY A 198 2.76 2.67 9.45
C GLY A 198 2.33 3.96 8.75
N GLY A 199 1.04 4.08 8.40
CA GLY A 199 0.48 5.29 7.79
C GLY A 199 0.42 6.46 8.77
N GLY A 200 0.02 6.25 10.03
CA GLY A 200 0.00 7.27 11.06
C GLY A 200 1.40 7.84 11.34
N VAL A 201 2.37 6.95 11.58
CA VAL A 201 3.79 7.35 11.74
C VAL A 201 4.32 8.00 10.47
N GLY A 202 3.96 7.48 9.29
CA GLY A 202 4.36 8.02 7.99
C GLY A 202 3.88 9.46 7.78
N ASN A 203 2.66 9.79 8.19
CA ASN A 203 2.15 11.16 8.14
C ASN A 203 2.85 12.09 9.15
N LEU A 204 2.94 11.67 10.42
CA LEU A 204 3.54 12.49 11.47
C LEU A 204 5.04 12.68 11.26
N ALA A 205 5.78 11.57 11.11
CA ALA A 205 7.22 11.62 10.93
C ALA A 205 7.60 12.18 9.55
N GLY A 206 6.80 11.91 8.50
CA GLY A 206 7.03 12.45 7.17
C GLY A 206 7.00 13.97 7.13
N GLY A 207 5.97 14.58 7.73
CA GLY A 207 5.89 16.03 7.84
C GLY A 207 7.02 16.63 8.68
N TRP A 208 7.29 16.04 9.84
CA TRP A 208 8.36 16.48 10.73
C TRP A 208 9.75 16.36 10.10
N LEU A 209 10.06 15.24 9.44
CA LEU A 209 11.34 15.02 8.77
C LEU A 209 11.51 15.96 7.59
N TYR A 210 10.45 16.22 6.82
CA TYR A 210 10.49 17.18 5.72
C TYR A 210 10.83 18.59 6.21
N GLU A 211 10.11 19.07 7.23
CA GLU A 211 10.34 20.38 7.80
C GLU A 211 11.72 20.50 8.47
N THR A 212 12.12 19.46 9.23
CA THR A 212 13.43 19.41 9.86
C THR A 212 14.54 19.43 8.83
N GLY A 213 14.42 18.66 7.74
CA GLY A 213 15.37 18.65 6.64
C GLY A 213 15.59 20.06 6.04
N LEU A 214 14.51 20.82 5.86
CA LEU A 214 14.58 22.21 5.39
C LEU A 214 15.27 23.12 6.42
N ARG A 215 14.95 22.98 7.70
CA ARG A 215 15.53 23.80 8.78
C ARG A 215 17.05 23.59 8.95
N ILE A 216 17.53 22.35 8.86
CA ILE A 216 18.97 22.04 9.01
C ILE A 216 19.77 22.19 7.71
N GLY A 217 19.11 22.62 6.60
CA GLY A 217 19.76 22.77 5.30
C GLY A 217 20.06 21.45 4.61
N TRP A 218 19.43 20.35 5.02
CA TRP A 218 19.55 19.01 4.38
C TRP A 218 18.20 18.46 3.91
N PRO A 219 17.62 18.98 2.80
CA PRO A 219 16.34 18.56 2.24
C PRO A 219 16.21 17.06 1.95
N PRO A 220 17.30 16.28 1.68
CA PRO A 220 17.23 14.84 1.47
C PRO A 220 16.84 13.99 2.68
N LEU A 221 16.77 14.56 3.89
CA LEU A 221 16.57 13.81 5.15
C LEU A 221 15.38 12.83 5.08
N LEU A 222 14.20 13.30 4.70
CA LEU A 222 13.00 12.46 4.59
C LEU A 222 13.20 11.31 3.59
N TRP A 223 13.78 11.62 2.44
CA TRP A 223 13.99 10.64 1.36
C TRP A 223 15.01 9.57 1.73
N ALA A 224 16.06 9.95 2.47
CA ALA A 224 17.00 9.00 3.03
C ALA A 224 16.34 8.06 4.05
N VAL A 225 15.48 8.58 4.93
CA VAL A 225 14.70 7.76 5.86
C VAL A 225 13.75 6.83 5.12
N CYS A 226 13.04 7.29 4.09
CA CYS A 226 12.18 6.45 3.26
C CYS A 226 12.98 5.31 2.60
N LEU A 227 14.19 5.60 2.09
CA LEU A 227 15.06 4.60 1.50
C LEU A 227 15.48 3.54 2.53
N VAL A 228 15.88 3.95 3.74
CA VAL A 228 16.26 3.03 4.82
C VAL A 228 15.07 2.17 5.25
N VAL A 229 13.92 2.78 5.52
CA VAL A 229 12.69 2.07 5.91
C VAL A 229 12.29 1.05 4.83
N GLY A 230 12.31 1.47 3.56
CA GLY A 230 12.01 0.60 2.44
C GLY A 230 13.04 -0.53 2.26
N ALA A 231 14.33 -0.24 2.44
CA ALA A 231 15.37 -1.27 2.37
C ALA A 231 15.22 -2.32 3.48
N VAL A 232 14.91 -1.90 4.70
CA VAL A 232 14.64 -2.82 5.83
C VAL A 232 13.40 -3.67 5.54
N ALA A 233 12.30 -3.06 5.08
CA ALA A 233 11.08 -3.77 4.72
C ALA A 233 11.32 -4.78 3.57
N CYS A 234 12.02 -4.35 2.51
CA CYS A 234 12.38 -5.20 1.37
C CYS A 234 13.26 -6.38 1.81
N ALA A 235 14.33 -6.13 2.58
CA ALA A 235 15.22 -7.18 3.06
C ALA A 235 14.49 -8.19 3.96
N GLY A 236 13.59 -7.71 4.85
CA GLY A 236 12.77 -8.54 5.70
C GLY A 236 11.82 -9.44 4.90
N LEU A 237 11.11 -8.88 3.91
CA LEU A 237 10.21 -9.60 3.01
C LEU A 237 10.97 -10.62 2.15
N ALA A 238 12.13 -10.25 1.61
CA ALA A 238 12.99 -11.14 0.83
C ALA A 238 13.51 -12.32 1.67
N ARG A 239 13.95 -12.05 2.92
CA ARG A 239 14.35 -13.10 3.87
C ARG A 239 13.20 -14.05 4.19
N MET A 240 12.00 -13.50 4.41
CA MET A 240 10.81 -14.30 4.65
C MET A 240 10.47 -15.20 3.46
N ALA A 241 10.59 -14.67 2.23
CA ALA A 241 10.41 -15.43 0.99
C ALA A 241 11.44 -16.58 0.88
N TYR A 242 12.70 -16.31 1.18
CA TYR A 242 13.77 -17.31 1.15
C TYR A 242 13.54 -18.45 2.16
N LEU A 243 13.17 -18.11 3.40
CA LEU A 243 12.91 -19.11 4.45
C LEU A 243 11.72 -20.02 4.09
N ARG A 244 10.62 -19.46 3.59
CA ARG A 244 9.47 -20.23 3.13
C ARG A 244 9.81 -21.16 1.97
N ARG A 245 10.60 -20.69 1.01
CA ARG A 245 11.06 -21.54 -0.11
C ARG A 245 11.84 -22.75 0.37
N ASN A 246 12.71 -22.58 1.36
CA ASN A 246 13.51 -23.65 1.92
C ASN A 246 12.65 -24.66 2.70
N GLN A 247 11.67 -24.21 3.47
CA GLN A 247 10.73 -25.06 4.19
C GLN A 247 9.92 -25.95 3.21
N GLN A 248 9.44 -25.38 2.10
CA GLN A 248 8.70 -26.12 1.07
C GLN A 248 9.57 -27.18 0.35
N ARG A 249 10.88 -26.93 0.23
CA ARG A 249 11.83 -27.90 -0.36
C ARG A 249 12.22 -29.02 0.60
N ALA A 250 12.17 -28.76 1.90
CA ALA A 250 12.54 -29.72 2.94
C ALA A 250 11.44 -30.74 3.26
N VAL A 251 10.19 -30.51 2.82
CA VAL A 251 9.09 -31.48 2.94
C VAL A 251 9.18 -32.42 1.73
N PRO A 252 9.59 -33.71 1.88
CA PRO A 252 9.58 -34.65 0.78
C PRO A 252 8.15 -34.82 0.29
N ALA A 253 7.98 -34.88 -1.05
CA ALA A 253 6.70 -35.23 -1.64
C ALA A 253 6.26 -36.57 -1.04
N ALA A 254 5.23 -36.54 -0.20
CA ALA A 254 4.61 -37.77 0.27
C ALA A 254 4.19 -38.57 -0.97
N ALA A 255 4.71 -39.80 -1.09
CA ALA A 255 4.40 -40.70 -2.20
C ALA A 255 2.88 -40.86 -2.31
N PRO A 256 2.30 -40.81 -3.51
CA PRO A 256 0.88 -41.10 -3.69
C PRO A 256 0.59 -42.54 -3.24
N GLN A 257 -0.33 -42.67 -2.25
CA GLN A 257 -0.94 -43.93 -1.88
C GLN A 257 -2.04 -44.31 -2.87
#